data_2cdb204f3ac4b8530b7a22465a44e785
#
_entry.id   2cdb204f3ac4b8530b7a22465a44e785
#
_cell.length_a   1.000
_cell.length_b   1.000
_cell.length_c   1.000
_cell.angle_alpha   90.00
_cell.angle_beta   90.00
_cell.angle_gamma   90.00
#
_symmetry.space_group_name_H-M   'P 1'
#
loop_
_entity.id
_entity.type
_entity.pdbx_description
1 polymer ?
#
loop_
_entity_poly.entity_id
_entity_poly.type
_entity_poly.pdbx_seq_one_letter_code
_entity_poly.pdbx_strand_id
1 'polypeptide(L)'
;ILALRLTDQLTEARRQALAETTIGPHSLEYVATVKGVEYINDSRSTFLDATLSAMSNVEKPVLWIAGSLPSEVGRGHVQDFLKEKVVALVLFGRGQERDIEALQPFTEHVYFAEEVRTAVFLAHELARSGEAVLFSPACPSGDGFANYEERGAEFKRAVRDL
;
A
#
# COMPACT_ATOMS: atom_id res chain seq x y z
N ILE A 1 -4.73 6.95 -21.73
CA ILE A 1 -5.84 6.11 -22.23
C ILE A 1 -5.36 4.68 -22.50
N LEU A 2 -4.22 4.47 -23.19
CA LEU A 2 -3.70 3.13 -23.46
C LEU A 2 -3.23 2.40 -22.20
N ALA A 3 -2.61 3.12 -21.27
CA ALA A 3 -2.13 2.57 -20.00
C ALA A 3 -3.27 2.22 -19.04
N LEU A 4 -4.31 3.04 -18.99
CA LEU A 4 -5.55 2.72 -18.25
C LEU A 4 -6.19 1.45 -18.78
N ARG A 5 -6.22 1.25 -20.10
CA ARG A 5 -6.75 0.04 -20.73
C ARG A 5 -5.88 -1.19 -20.46
N LEU A 6 -4.55 -1.05 -20.46
CA LEU A 6 -3.63 -2.13 -20.10
C LEU A 6 -3.73 -2.47 -18.61
N THR A 7 -3.89 -1.48 -17.75
CA THR A 7 -4.12 -1.67 -16.32
C THR A 7 -5.47 -2.34 -16.08
N ASP A 8 -6.52 -1.92 -16.80
CA ASP A 8 -7.84 -2.53 -16.72
C ASP A 8 -7.85 -3.98 -17.22
N GLN A 9 -7.18 -4.27 -18.32
CA GLN A 9 -7.06 -5.64 -18.85
C GLN A 9 -6.21 -6.53 -17.93
N LEU A 10 -5.11 -6.02 -17.41
CA LEU A 10 -4.29 -6.72 -16.42
C LEU A 10 -5.05 -6.93 -15.11
N THR A 11 -5.87 -5.95 -14.71
CA THR A 11 -6.70 -6.01 -13.51
C THR A 11 -7.80 -7.05 -13.67
N GLU A 12 -8.46 -7.11 -14.83
CA GLU A 12 -9.52 -8.09 -15.11
C GLU A 12 -8.97 -9.51 -15.19
N ALA A 13 -7.85 -9.72 -15.89
CA ALA A 13 -7.17 -11.01 -15.93
C ALA A 13 -6.70 -11.46 -14.53
N ARG A 14 -6.24 -10.52 -13.72
CA ARG A 14 -5.82 -10.80 -12.35
C ARG A 14 -6.99 -10.97 -11.38
N ARG A 15 -8.12 -10.28 -11.60
CA ARG A 15 -9.36 -10.54 -10.86
C ARG A 15 -9.85 -11.97 -11.09
N GLN A 16 -9.80 -12.46 -12.32
CA GLN A 16 -10.17 -13.84 -12.64
C GLN A 16 -9.18 -14.83 -12.02
N ALA A 17 -7.89 -14.56 -12.09
CA ALA A 17 -6.85 -15.38 -11.44
C ALA A 17 -6.98 -15.36 -9.92
N LEU A 18 -7.34 -14.21 -9.30
CA LEU A 18 -7.58 -14.08 -7.87
C LEU A 18 -8.91 -14.71 -7.43
N ALA A 19 -9.92 -14.75 -8.30
CA ALA A 19 -11.18 -15.44 -8.03
C ALA A 19 -11.00 -16.98 -8.09
N GLU A 20 -10.05 -17.46 -8.86
CA GLU A 20 -9.68 -18.86 -8.97
C GLU A 20 -8.67 -19.31 -7.90
N THR A 21 -7.78 -18.41 -7.48
CA THR A 21 -6.90 -18.61 -6.32
C THR A 21 -7.56 -17.94 -5.11
N THR A 22 -7.87 -18.71 -4.11
CA THR A 22 -8.37 -18.21 -2.84
C THR A 22 -7.60 -16.97 -2.42
N ILE A 23 -8.28 -15.82 -2.28
CA ILE A 23 -7.73 -14.63 -1.62
C ILE A 23 -7.35 -15.10 -0.22
N GLY A 24 -6.06 -15.35 -0.03
CA GLY A 24 -5.54 -15.85 1.23
C GLY A 24 -5.29 -14.71 2.23
N PRO A 25 -4.93 -15.07 3.46
CA PRO A 25 -4.45 -14.09 4.43
C PRO A 25 -3.32 -13.23 3.85
N HIS A 26 -3.25 -11.95 4.22
CA HIS A 26 -2.25 -10.98 3.81
C HIS A 26 -2.31 -10.55 2.33
N SER A 27 -3.37 -10.90 1.60
CA SER A 27 -3.61 -10.46 0.23
C SER A 27 -4.94 -9.71 0.18
N LEU A 28 -4.91 -8.37 0.11
CA LEU A 28 -6.07 -7.49 0.20
C LEU A 28 -7.04 -7.89 1.34
N GLU A 29 -6.48 -8.29 2.44
CA GLU A 29 -7.24 -8.75 3.60
C GLU A 29 -7.84 -7.57 4.34
N TYR A 30 -9.18 -7.49 4.39
CA TYR A 30 -9.86 -6.51 5.23
C TYR A 30 -9.58 -6.81 6.70
N VAL A 31 -9.14 -5.80 7.45
CA VAL A 31 -8.83 -5.95 8.87
C VAL A 31 -9.91 -5.31 9.74
N ALA A 32 -10.21 -4.06 9.53
CA ALA A 32 -11.18 -3.32 10.32
C ALA A 32 -11.57 -2.00 9.65
N THR A 33 -12.67 -1.43 10.09
CA THR A 33 -13.04 -0.03 9.82
C THR A 33 -13.02 0.73 11.13
N VAL A 34 -12.21 1.77 11.21
CA VAL A 34 -12.05 2.61 12.40
C VAL A 34 -12.34 4.06 12.01
N LYS A 35 -13.33 4.68 12.62
CA LYS A 35 -13.76 6.06 12.32
C LYS A 35 -14.02 6.32 10.83
N GLY A 36 -14.63 5.34 10.15
CA GLY A 36 -14.95 5.44 8.73
C GLY A 36 -13.77 5.20 7.78
N VAL A 37 -12.62 4.78 8.29
CA VAL A 37 -11.43 4.42 7.51
C VAL A 37 -11.28 2.92 7.48
N GLU A 38 -11.20 2.34 6.29
CA GLU A 38 -10.92 0.91 6.11
C GLU A 38 -9.42 0.63 6.20
N TYR A 39 -9.06 -0.42 6.93
CA TYR A 39 -7.67 -0.89 7.03
C TYR A 39 -7.55 -2.22 6.31
N ILE A 40 -6.64 -2.28 5.33
CA ILE A 40 -6.47 -3.41 4.42
C ILE A 40 -5.03 -3.92 4.49
N ASN A 41 -4.87 -5.20 4.80
CA ASN A 41 -3.58 -5.87 4.87
C ASN A 41 -3.24 -6.53 3.54
N ASP A 42 -2.20 -6.02 2.88
CA ASP A 42 -1.68 -6.56 1.62
C ASP A 42 -0.17 -6.82 1.73
N SER A 43 0.25 -7.33 2.88
CA SER A 43 1.67 -7.59 3.17
C SER A 43 2.31 -8.57 2.18
N ARG A 44 1.51 -9.39 1.50
CA ARG A 44 1.98 -10.32 0.48
C ARG A 44 2.53 -9.64 -0.77
N SER A 45 2.19 -8.39 -1.02
CA SER A 45 2.73 -7.61 -2.14
C SER A 45 4.20 -7.24 -1.88
N THR A 46 5.11 -8.05 -2.43
CA THR A 46 6.56 -7.94 -2.23
C THR A 46 7.28 -7.23 -3.37
N PHE A 47 6.55 -6.73 -4.35
CA PHE A 47 7.06 -5.95 -5.48
C PHE A 47 6.00 -4.96 -5.96
N LEU A 48 6.46 -3.91 -6.68
CA LEU A 48 5.60 -2.78 -7.03
C LEU A 48 4.37 -3.17 -7.86
N ASP A 49 4.51 -4.03 -8.86
CA ASP A 49 3.39 -4.42 -9.73
C ASP A 49 2.25 -5.09 -8.95
N ALA A 50 2.59 -5.89 -7.95
CA ALA A 50 1.60 -6.50 -7.07
C ALA A 50 0.84 -5.44 -6.27
N THR A 51 1.55 -4.45 -5.75
CA THR A 51 0.95 -3.31 -5.02
C THR A 51 0.05 -2.48 -5.93
N LEU A 52 0.47 -2.16 -7.13
CA LEU A 52 -0.35 -1.40 -8.08
C LEU A 52 -1.62 -2.16 -8.46
N SER A 53 -1.52 -3.46 -8.65
CA SER A 53 -2.67 -4.33 -8.89
C SER A 53 -3.63 -4.35 -7.70
N ALA A 54 -3.11 -4.49 -6.49
CA ALA A 54 -3.90 -4.45 -5.26
C ALA A 54 -4.62 -3.10 -5.12
N MET A 55 -3.89 -2.01 -5.32
CA MET A 55 -4.39 -0.65 -5.20
C MET A 55 -5.51 -0.37 -6.21
N SER A 56 -5.43 -0.92 -7.41
CA SER A 56 -6.47 -0.78 -8.43
C SER A 56 -7.78 -1.49 -8.07
N ASN A 57 -7.76 -2.43 -7.13
CA ASN A 57 -8.93 -3.12 -6.62
C ASN A 57 -9.56 -2.44 -5.39
N VAL A 58 -8.93 -1.41 -4.86
CA VAL A 58 -9.50 -0.59 -3.79
C VAL A 58 -10.23 0.58 -4.42
N GLU A 59 -11.53 0.70 -4.18
CA GLU A 59 -12.35 1.75 -4.79
C GLU A 59 -12.19 3.12 -4.14
N LYS A 60 -11.76 3.16 -2.88
CA LYS A 60 -11.59 4.38 -2.11
C LYS A 60 -10.24 5.04 -2.36
N PRO A 61 -10.11 6.36 -2.13
CA PRO A 61 -8.80 6.98 -2.06
C PRO A 61 -7.93 6.28 -1.02
N VAL A 62 -6.66 6.11 -1.33
CA VAL A 62 -5.75 5.26 -0.56
C VAL A 62 -4.73 6.11 0.19
N LEU A 63 -4.60 5.88 1.49
CA LEU A 63 -3.41 6.19 2.24
C LEU A 63 -2.52 4.94 2.21
N TRP A 64 -1.38 5.06 1.55
CA TRP A 64 -0.51 3.93 1.26
C TRP A 64 0.62 3.82 2.28
N ILE A 65 0.72 2.66 2.93
CA ILE A 65 1.87 2.32 3.78
C ILE A 65 2.76 1.36 2.99
N ALA A 66 3.98 1.82 2.68
CA ALA A 66 4.95 1.08 1.87
C ALA A 66 6.29 0.94 2.58
N GLY A 67 7.08 -0.02 2.12
CA GLY A 67 8.48 -0.17 2.52
C GLY A 67 9.41 0.53 1.53
N SER A 68 10.45 -0.17 1.08
CA SER A 68 11.37 0.37 0.07
C SER A 68 10.71 0.42 -1.29
N LEU A 69 10.74 1.58 -1.95
CA LEU A 69 10.14 1.77 -3.26
C LEU A 69 11.21 1.87 -4.36
N PRO A 70 10.96 1.26 -5.54
CA PRO A 70 11.84 1.42 -6.70
C PRO A 70 11.63 2.79 -7.36
N SER A 71 12.61 3.22 -8.16
CA SER A 71 12.56 4.53 -8.86
C SER A 71 11.41 4.66 -9.86
N GLU A 72 10.84 3.55 -10.31
CA GLU A 72 9.71 3.50 -11.23
C GLU A 72 8.45 4.19 -10.70
N VAL A 73 8.30 4.34 -9.38
CA VAL A 73 7.14 5.03 -8.76
C VAL A 73 7.05 6.50 -9.19
N GLY A 74 8.18 7.12 -9.52
CA GLY A 74 8.24 8.52 -9.95
C GLY A 74 8.16 8.72 -11.46
N ARG A 75 7.80 7.71 -12.25
CA ARG A 75 7.89 7.77 -13.71
C ARG A 75 6.59 7.40 -14.42
N GLY A 76 6.30 8.12 -15.49
CA GLY A 76 5.29 7.79 -16.50
C GLY A 76 3.91 7.48 -15.93
N HIS A 77 3.34 6.38 -16.39
CA HIS A 77 1.97 5.97 -16.02
C HIS A 77 1.83 5.53 -14.57
N VAL A 78 2.88 5.01 -13.97
CA VAL A 78 2.89 4.65 -12.54
C VAL A 78 2.70 5.91 -11.70
N GLN A 79 3.45 6.95 -12.01
CA GLN A 79 3.32 8.25 -11.33
C GLN A 79 1.90 8.82 -11.48
N ASP A 80 1.34 8.79 -12.69
CA ASP A 80 0.01 9.33 -12.95
C ASP A 80 -1.08 8.57 -12.18
N PHE A 81 -0.99 7.23 -12.16
CA PHE A 81 -1.90 6.39 -11.40
C PHE A 81 -1.82 6.69 -9.90
N LEU A 82 -0.61 6.79 -9.35
CA LEU A 82 -0.40 7.05 -7.93
C LEU A 82 -0.89 8.45 -7.53
N LYS A 83 -0.69 9.45 -8.36
CA LYS A 83 -1.21 10.81 -8.12
C LYS A 83 -2.73 10.84 -7.96
N GLU A 84 -3.45 10.07 -8.76
CA GLU A 84 -4.91 10.03 -8.70
C GLU A 84 -5.42 9.20 -7.52
N LYS A 85 -4.71 8.13 -7.16
CA LYS A 85 -5.17 7.13 -6.20
C LYS A 85 -4.73 7.40 -4.77
N VAL A 86 -3.50 7.87 -4.59
CA VAL A 86 -2.85 7.98 -3.28
C VAL A 86 -3.02 9.38 -2.72
N VAL A 87 -3.65 9.48 -1.55
CA VAL A 87 -3.83 10.76 -0.83
C VAL A 87 -2.65 11.07 0.09
N ALA A 88 -1.97 10.05 0.59
CA ALA A 88 -0.76 10.19 1.39
C ALA A 88 0.05 8.88 1.33
N LEU A 89 1.35 9.01 1.50
CA LEU A 89 2.29 7.89 1.53
C LEU A 89 3.04 7.89 2.86
N VAL A 90 3.00 6.77 3.56
CA VAL A 90 3.82 6.54 4.75
C VAL A 90 4.83 5.45 4.42
N LEU A 91 6.11 5.80 4.49
CA LEU A 91 7.20 4.85 4.30
C LEU A 91 7.69 4.36 5.66
N PHE A 92 7.75 3.05 5.84
CA PHE A 92 8.32 2.46 7.04
C PHE A 92 9.67 1.81 6.76
N GLY A 93 10.52 1.76 7.77
CA GLY A 93 11.87 1.24 7.69
C GLY A 93 12.92 2.34 7.83
N ARG A 94 14.18 1.93 7.98
CA ARG A 94 15.30 2.86 8.17
C ARG A 94 15.86 3.32 6.83
N GLY A 95 16.28 4.57 6.76
CA GLY A 95 16.99 5.13 5.61
C GLY A 95 16.11 5.55 4.43
N GLN A 96 14.80 5.59 4.60
CA GLN A 96 13.85 5.97 3.55
C GLN A 96 13.87 7.47 3.22
N GLU A 97 14.38 8.30 4.10
CA GLU A 97 14.43 9.76 3.94
C GLU A 97 15.27 10.24 2.74
N ARG A 98 16.11 9.35 2.20
CA ARG A 98 16.98 9.67 1.06
C ARG A 98 16.24 9.84 -0.26
N ASP A 99 15.05 9.27 -0.37
CA ASP A 99 14.31 9.19 -1.62
C ASP A 99 13.13 10.17 -1.69
N ILE A 100 13.04 11.10 -0.73
CA ILE A 100 11.91 12.03 -0.60
C ILE A 100 11.67 12.86 -1.87
N GLU A 101 12.76 13.28 -2.53
CA GLU A 101 12.66 14.09 -3.75
C GLU A 101 12.06 13.29 -4.92
N ALA A 102 12.39 12.01 -5.01
CA ALA A 102 11.85 11.13 -6.04
C ALA A 102 10.35 10.81 -5.81
N LEU A 103 9.88 10.91 -4.58
CA LEU A 103 8.51 10.57 -4.21
C LEU A 103 7.54 11.76 -4.26
N GLN A 104 8.04 12.99 -4.14
CA GLN A 104 7.23 14.21 -4.17
C GLN A 104 6.38 14.40 -5.43
N PRO A 105 6.83 13.99 -6.65
CA PRO A 105 6.04 14.22 -7.85
C PRO A 105 4.65 13.58 -7.88
N PHE A 106 4.38 12.55 -7.10
CA PHE A 106 3.09 11.86 -7.14
C PHE A 106 2.24 12.05 -5.87
N THR A 107 2.81 12.62 -4.81
CA THR A 107 2.06 13.00 -3.61
C THR A 107 2.72 14.18 -2.90
N GLU A 108 1.89 15.12 -2.44
CA GLU A 108 2.34 16.24 -1.60
C GLU A 108 2.55 15.83 -0.15
N HIS A 109 2.09 14.63 0.23
CA HIS A 109 2.08 14.13 1.60
C HIS A 109 2.88 12.82 1.70
N VAL A 110 4.18 12.95 1.96
CA VAL A 110 5.07 11.80 2.21
C VAL A 110 5.56 11.88 3.65
N TYR A 111 5.40 10.79 4.38
CA TYR A 111 5.74 10.68 5.79
C TYR A 111 6.62 9.44 6.02
N PHE A 112 7.38 9.45 7.10
CA PHE A 112 8.31 8.37 7.43
C PHE A 112 8.06 7.84 8.84
N ALA A 113 8.18 6.53 8.99
CA ALA A 113 8.13 5.83 10.26
C ALA A 113 9.19 4.73 10.28
N GLU A 114 9.82 4.48 11.41
CA GLU A 114 10.82 3.41 11.49
C GLU A 114 10.18 2.02 11.51
N GLU A 115 8.99 1.91 12.10
CA GLU A 115 8.31 0.64 12.31
C GLU A 115 6.90 0.62 11.69
N VAL A 116 6.42 -0.57 11.36
CA VAL A 116 5.05 -0.78 10.87
C VAL A 116 4.02 -0.23 11.85
N ARG A 117 4.18 -0.48 13.13
CA ARG A 117 3.27 0.00 14.17
C ARG A 117 3.15 1.52 14.18
N THR A 118 4.27 2.21 14.13
CA THR A 118 4.32 3.68 14.07
C THR A 118 3.67 4.19 12.79
N ALA A 119 3.89 3.52 11.67
CA ALA A 119 3.25 3.85 10.39
C ALA A 119 1.73 3.74 10.46
N VAL A 120 1.21 2.73 11.15
CA VAL A 120 -0.25 2.55 11.34
C VAL A 120 -0.83 3.69 12.18
N PHE A 121 -0.19 4.05 13.28
CA PHE A 121 -0.67 5.16 14.13
C PHE A 121 -0.61 6.48 13.38
N LEU A 122 0.43 6.72 12.60
CA LEU A 122 0.55 7.92 11.77
C LEU A 122 -0.53 7.95 10.70
N ALA A 123 -0.78 6.85 10.02
CA ALA A 123 -1.86 6.71 9.05
C ALA A 123 -3.23 6.98 9.69
N HIS A 124 -3.45 6.51 10.90
CA HIS A 124 -4.67 6.76 11.65
C HIS A 124 -4.90 8.26 11.89
N GLU A 125 -3.86 8.99 12.22
CA GLU A 125 -3.96 10.45 12.43
C GLU A 125 -4.20 11.22 11.11
N LEU A 126 -3.69 10.71 9.99
CA LEU A 126 -3.76 11.37 8.69
C LEU A 126 -5.02 11.03 7.89
N ALA A 127 -5.54 9.83 8.03
CA ALA A 127 -6.64 9.33 7.20
C ALA A 127 -7.97 10.01 7.56
N ARG A 128 -8.80 10.20 6.54
CA ARG A 128 -10.14 10.78 6.69
C ARG A 128 -11.19 9.71 6.42
N SER A 129 -12.36 9.87 7.05
CA SER A 129 -13.52 9.01 6.79
C SER A 129 -13.81 8.92 5.29
N GLY A 130 -14.01 7.71 4.79
CA GLY A 130 -14.20 7.42 3.38
C GLY A 130 -12.93 7.01 2.63
N GLU A 131 -11.77 7.12 3.28
CA GLU A 131 -10.50 6.65 2.73
C GLU A 131 -10.16 5.23 3.20
N ALA A 132 -9.20 4.59 2.55
CA ALA A 132 -8.67 3.29 2.94
C ALA A 132 -7.18 3.40 3.24
N VAL A 133 -6.75 2.83 4.36
CA VAL A 133 -5.34 2.62 4.67
C VAL A 133 -4.95 1.27 4.09
N LEU A 134 -4.09 1.28 3.09
CA LEU A 134 -3.59 0.08 2.43
C LEU A 134 -2.15 -0.19 2.85
N PHE A 135 -1.94 -1.29 3.55
CA PHE A 135 -0.62 -1.80 3.88
C PHE A 135 -0.15 -2.72 2.75
N SER A 136 0.56 -2.18 1.80
CA SER A 136 1.10 -2.88 0.65
C SER A 136 2.56 -2.50 0.45
N PRO A 137 3.50 -3.24 1.05
CA PRO A 137 4.88 -2.82 1.20
C PRO A 137 5.66 -2.62 -0.09
N ALA A 138 5.30 -3.29 -1.17
CA ALA A 138 5.97 -3.24 -2.47
C ALA A 138 7.44 -3.68 -2.44
N CYS A 139 7.85 -4.33 -1.36
CA CYS A 139 9.21 -4.84 -1.17
C CYS A 139 9.19 -6.16 -0.39
N PRO A 140 10.23 -7.00 -0.53
CA PRO A 140 10.38 -8.20 0.28
C PRO A 140 10.44 -7.86 1.77
N SER A 141 9.97 -8.78 2.62
CA SER A 141 10.19 -8.68 4.06
C SER A 141 11.67 -8.91 4.38
N GLY A 142 12.28 -8.04 5.14
CA GLY A 142 13.70 -8.12 5.45
C GLY A 142 14.10 -7.29 6.67
N ASP A 143 13.42 -6.19 6.89
CA ASP A 143 13.73 -5.28 7.99
C ASP A 143 13.00 -5.69 9.27
N GLY A 144 13.53 -6.71 9.96
CA GLY A 144 13.00 -7.17 11.23
C GLY A 144 11.87 -8.20 11.13
N PHE A 145 11.51 -8.64 9.91
CA PHE A 145 10.48 -9.66 9.70
C PHE A 145 11.05 -10.87 8.96
N ALA A 146 10.73 -12.07 9.43
CA ALA A 146 11.18 -13.31 8.80
C ALA A 146 10.48 -13.56 7.45
N ASN A 147 9.23 -13.11 7.30
CA ASN A 147 8.39 -13.32 6.14
C ASN A 147 7.26 -12.29 6.08
N TYR A 148 6.48 -12.29 4.98
CA TYR A 148 5.38 -11.34 4.81
C TYR A 148 4.22 -11.61 5.79
N GLU A 149 4.04 -12.84 6.26
CA GLU A 149 3.01 -13.21 7.22
C GLU A 149 3.25 -12.54 8.57
N GLU A 150 4.49 -12.56 9.05
CA GLU A 150 4.88 -11.90 10.29
C GLU A 150 4.70 -10.39 10.19
N ARG A 151 5.11 -9.81 9.07
CA ARG A 151 4.93 -8.39 8.76
C ARG A 151 3.46 -7.98 8.73
N GLY A 152 2.62 -8.76 8.07
CA GLY A 152 1.18 -8.53 8.02
C GLY A 152 0.50 -8.73 9.38
N ALA A 153 0.95 -9.68 10.18
CA ALA A 153 0.46 -9.88 11.54
C ALA A 153 0.74 -8.66 12.43
N GLU A 154 1.90 -8.04 12.27
CA GLU A 154 2.24 -6.81 13.00
C GLU A 154 1.32 -5.65 12.61
N PHE A 155 1.04 -5.49 11.31
CA PHE A 155 0.05 -4.52 10.84
C PHE A 155 -1.32 -4.75 11.48
N LYS A 156 -1.80 -5.98 11.48
CA LYS A 156 -3.12 -6.32 12.06
C LYS A 156 -3.17 -6.04 13.56
N ARG A 157 -2.10 -6.36 14.29
CA ARG A 157 -2.02 -6.04 15.72
C ARG A 157 -2.08 -4.55 15.96
N ALA A 158 -1.33 -3.76 15.19
CA ALA A 158 -1.35 -2.31 15.32
C ALA A 158 -2.74 -1.72 15.05
N VAL A 159 -3.45 -2.21 14.04
CA VAL A 159 -4.82 -1.78 13.73
C VAL A 159 -5.78 -2.11 14.88
N ARG A 160 -5.64 -3.27 15.52
CA ARG A 160 -6.47 -3.65 16.66
C ARG A 160 -6.24 -2.76 17.89
N ASP A 161 -5.08 -2.15 17.99
CA ASP A 161 -4.73 -1.26 19.11
C ASP A 161 -5.16 0.19 18.87
N LEU A 162 -5.77 0.50 17.73
CA LEU A 162 -6.37 1.80 17.47
C LEU A 162 -7.68 1.94 18.27
#